data_a709b62bac97190a70b1359dcefdf8cf
#
_entry.id   a709b62bac97190a70b1359dcefdf8cf
#
_cell.length_a   1.000
_cell.length_b   1.000
_cell.length_c   1.000
_cell.angle_alpha   90.00
_cell.angle_beta   90.00
_cell.angle_gamma   90.00
#
_symmetry.space_group_name_H-M   'P 1'
#
loop_
_entity.id
_entity.type
_entity.pdbx_description
1 polymer ?
#
loop_
_entity_poly.entity_id
_entity_poly.type
_entity_poly.pdbx_seq_one_letter_code
_entity_poly.pdbx_strand_id
1 'polypeptide(L)'
;MRKHNLLVFLILVLTAVSCAGPKDGTYRLQLFTTNDVHGRFFDSLYVGGNTKESLLAVARYVDSVRTAEGPENVLLVDAGDCLQGDNAAYYFNYVDTVTPHLYARITDYMGYDAVAVGNHDIETGHSVYDRVAKQMRAPFLAANALRTDNGEPYFPEYTIVYKNGLKVAILGYTNPNIKNWLAESLWSGMEFKSLIPVVQEGVDKVIEKEHPHVVIVAVHSGTGAGDGSVLESQGLDLYKSLKG
;
A
#
# COMPACT_ATOMS: atom_id res chain seq x y z
N MET A 1 -7.43 67.64 -21.79
CA MET A 1 -7.79 66.22 -21.58
C MET A 1 -6.56 65.48 -21.08
N ARG A 2 -6.43 65.26 -19.75
CA ARG A 2 -5.30 64.53 -19.12
C ARG A 2 -5.66 63.05 -19.08
N LYS A 3 -4.86 62.23 -19.76
CA LYS A 3 -4.96 60.76 -19.68
C LYS A 3 -4.24 60.29 -18.38
N HIS A 4 -5.00 59.73 -17.47
CA HIS A 4 -4.45 59.07 -16.29
C HIS A 4 -4.08 57.66 -16.68
N ASN A 5 -2.80 57.36 -16.68
CA ASN A 5 -2.27 55.97 -16.77
C ASN A 5 -2.40 55.35 -15.40
N LEU A 6 -3.32 54.37 -15.27
CA LEU A 6 -3.46 53.54 -14.09
C LEU A 6 -2.44 52.41 -14.20
N LEU A 7 -1.35 52.51 -13.41
CA LEU A 7 -0.33 51.48 -13.28
C LEU A 7 -0.82 50.44 -12.28
N VAL A 8 -1.30 49.30 -12.80
CA VAL A 8 -1.67 48.17 -11.95
C VAL A 8 -0.40 47.43 -11.54
N PHE A 9 0.01 47.55 -10.29
CA PHE A 9 1.06 46.72 -9.69
C PHE A 9 0.46 45.34 -9.37
N LEU A 10 0.79 44.33 -10.16
CA LEU A 10 0.50 42.94 -9.85
C LEU A 10 1.57 42.45 -8.86
N ILE A 11 1.24 42.42 -7.58
CA ILE A 11 2.10 41.81 -6.55
C ILE A 11 1.96 40.31 -6.66
N LEU A 12 2.93 39.65 -7.29
CA LEU A 12 3.07 38.20 -7.30
C LEU A 12 3.59 37.75 -5.94
N VAL A 13 2.72 37.35 -5.04
CA VAL A 13 3.10 36.72 -3.78
C VAL A 13 3.56 35.29 -4.13
N LEU A 14 4.86 35.13 -4.35
CA LEU A 14 5.50 33.81 -4.33
C LEU A 14 5.47 33.31 -2.88
N THR A 15 4.49 32.50 -2.53
CA THR A 15 4.57 31.65 -1.35
C THR A 15 5.63 30.60 -1.62
N ALA A 16 6.88 30.90 -1.26
CA ALA A 16 7.91 29.88 -1.11
C ALA A 16 7.41 28.92 -0.03
N VAL A 17 6.85 27.78 -0.42
CA VAL A 17 6.70 26.65 0.48
C VAL A 17 8.13 26.21 0.79
N SER A 18 8.65 26.73 1.90
CA SER A 18 9.91 26.28 2.46
C SER A 18 9.71 24.81 2.82
N CYS A 19 10.27 23.91 2.03
CA CYS A 19 10.54 22.55 2.46
C CYS A 19 11.68 22.61 3.50
N ALA A 20 11.40 23.19 4.66
CA ALA A 20 12.28 23.03 5.80
C ALA A 20 12.21 21.54 6.15
N GLY A 21 13.34 20.85 6.04
CA GLY A 21 13.49 19.47 6.53
C GLY A 21 13.06 19.39 8.01
N PRO A 22 12.85 18.20 8.54
CA PRO A 22 12.49 18.04 9.94
C PRO A 22 13.56 18.71 10.79
N LYS A 23 13.10 19.40 11.84
CA LYS A 23 14.02 20.00 12.83
C LYS A 23 14.73 18.87 13.58
N ASP A 24 15.95 19.10 14.04
CA ASP A 24 16.61 18.18 14.95
C ASP A 24 15.70 17.91 16.16
N GLY A 25 15.45 16.63 16.45
CA GLY A 25 14.53 16.23 17.50
C GLY A 25 14.21 14.75 17.52
N THR A 26 13.41 14.35 18.48
CA THR A 26 12.84 13.01 18.58
C THR A 26 11.45 13.00 17.98
N TYR A 27 11.23 12.12 17.03
CA TYR A 27 9.93 11.90 16.36
C TYR A 27 9.35 10.57 16.78
N ARG A 28 8.03 10.55 16.97
CA ARG A 28 7.29 9.30 17.23
C ARG A 28 6.34 9.05 16.07
N LEU A 29 6.47 7.88 15.44
CA LEU A 29 5.51 7.37 14.48
C LEU A 29 4.99 6.03 14.98
N GLN A 30 3.69 5.80 14.82
CA GLN A 30 3.05 4.52 15.10
C GLN A 30 2.65 3.88 13.78
N LEU A 31 3.24 2.74 13.46
CA LEU A 31 2.91 1.94 12.29
C LEU A 31 1.91 0.86 12.67
N PHE A 32 0.73 0.91 12.06
CA PHE A 32 -0.27 -0.16 12.10
C PHE A 32 -0.25 -0.91 10.79
N THR A 33 -0.30 -2.23 10.88
CA THR A 33 -0.35 -3.10 9.72
C THR A 33 -1.55 -4.02 9.79
N THR A 34 -2.17 -4.28 8.64
CA THR A 34 -3.12 -5.37 8.43
C THR A 34 -2.58 -6.30 7.36
N ASN A 35 -2.97 -7.55 7.37
CA ASN A 35 -2.66 -8.55 6.37
C ASN A 35 -3.67 -9.69 6.44
N ASP A 36 -3.84 -10.40 5.36
CA ASP A 36 -4.69 -11.60 5.28
C ASP A 36 -6.12 -11.36 5.84
N VAL A 37 -6.68 -10.20 5.52
CA VAL A 37 -8.03 -9.84 5.99
C VAL A 37 -9.10 -10.68 5.30
N HIS A 38 -8.84 -11.13 4.08
CA HIS A 38 -9.69 -12.05 3.32
C HIS A 38 -11.17 -11.64 3.29
N GLY A 39 -11.42 -10.36 2.99
CA GLY A 39 -12.77 -9.82 2.89
C GLY A 39 -13.51 -9.66 4.22
N ARG A 40 -12.85 -9.89 5.37
CA ARG A 40 -13.42 -9.72 6.70
C ARG A 40 -13.55 -8.23 7.06
N PHE A 41 -14.51 -7.58 6.42
CA PHE A 41 -14.71 -6.14 6.57
C PHE A 41 -15.55 -5.76 7.78
N PHE A 42 -16.53 -6.61 8.16
CA PHE A 42 -17.53 -6.34 9.18
C PHE A 42 -17.52 -7.37 10.30
N ASP A 43 -17.92 -6.96 11.49
CA ASP A 43 -17.97 -7.79 12.70
C ASP A 43 -19.02 -8.93 12.62
N SER A 44 -20.09 -8.71 11.86
CA SER A 44 -21.22 -9.65 11.76
C SER A 44 -21.15 -10.46 10.48
N LEU A 45 -21.34 -11.76 10.61
CA LEU A 45 -21.61 -12.66 9.50
C LEU A 45 -23.12 -12.85 9.37
N TYR A 46 -23.64 -12.80 8.16
CA TYR A 46 -25.05 -13.07 7.88
C TYR A 46 -25.44 -14.51 8.17
N VAL A 47 -24.48 -15.44 8.13
CA VAL A 47 -24.68 -16.86 8.41
C VAL A 47 -23.99 -17.21 9.73
N GLY A 48 -24.77 -17.73 10.69
CA GLY A 48 -24.24 -18.23 11.96
C GLY A 48 -24.16 -17.22 13.10
N GLY A 49 -24.42 -15.94 12.88
CA GLY A 49 -24.58 -14.93 13.96
C GLY A 49 -23.36 -14.66 14.85
N ASN A 50 -22.18 -15.21 14.50
CA ASN A 50 -20.97 -15.02 15.29
C ASN A 50 -20.27 -13.71 14.94
N THR A 51 -20.03 -12.88 15.95
CA THR A 51 -19.09 -11.76 15.84
C THR A 51 -17.66 -12.30 15.69
N LYS A 52 -16.92 -11.79 14.73
CA LYS A 52 -15.51 -12.10 14.55
C LYS A 52 -14.72 -10.80 14.41
N GLU A 53 -13.43 -10.88 14.66
CA GLU A 53 -12.51 -9.79 14.39
C GLU A 53 -12.58 -9.37 12.91
N SER A 54 -12.53 -8.06 12.66
CA SER A 54 -12.74 -7.49 11.33
C SER A 54 -11.99 -6.17 11.13
N LEU A 55 -11.93 -5.69 9.90
CA LEU A 55 -11.39 -4.35 9.62
C LEU A 55 -12.15 -3.24 10.35
N LEU A 56 -13.45 -3.42 10.62
CA LEU A 56 -14.21 -2.45 11.39
C LEU A 56 -13.68 -2.32 12.84
N ALA A 57 -13.26 -3.43 13.46
CA ALA A 57 -12.63 -3.39 14.78
C ALA A 57 -11.27 -2.68 14.73
N VAL A 58 -10.46 -2.97 13.70
CA VAL A 58 -9.18 -2.27 13.45
C VAL A 58 -9.41 -0.78 13.23
N ALA A 59 -10.40 -0.38 12.42
CA ALA A 59 -10.73 1.01 12.17
C ALA A 59 -11.00 1.76 13.46
N ARG A 60 -11.85 1.22 14.35
CA ARG A 60 -12.15 1.83 15.65
C ARG A 60 -10.90 2.02 16.52
N TYR A 61 -10.01 1.03 16.50
CA TYR A 61 -8.76 1.10 17.26
C TYR A 61 -7.82 2.17 16.70
N VAL A 62 -7.58 2.16 15.38
CA VAL A 62 -6.73 3.14 14.71
C VAL A 62 -7.26 4.56 14.88
N ASP A 63 -8.59 4.77 14.80
CA ASP A 63 -9.22 6.07 15.02
C ASP A 63 -9.07 6.54 16.47
N SER A 64 -9.12 5.62 17.45
CA SER A 64 -8.87 5.96 18.85
C SER A 64 -7.43 6.45 19.07
N VAL A 65 -6.46 5.82 18.42
CA VAL A 65 -5.05 6.22 18.48
C VAL A 65 -4.82 7.54 17.75
N ARG A 66 -5.40 7.73 16.57
CA ARG A 66 -5.33 9.02 15.85
C ARG A 66 -5.91 10.17 16.68
N THR A 67 -6.99 9.90 17.43
CA THR A 67 -7.60 10.89 18.31
C THR A 67 -6.69 11.24 19.50
N ALA A 68 -6.01 10.24 20.06
CA ALA A 68 -5.16 10.42 21.25
C ALA A 68 -3.78 11.00 20.91
N GLU A 69 -3.18 10.60 19.79
CA GLU A 69 -1.77 10.86 19.46
C GLU A 69 -1.59 11.84 18.29
N GLY A 70 -2.67 12.16 17.56
CA GLY A 70 -2.67 12.93 16.32
C GLY A 70 -2.54 12.05 15.08
N PRO A 71 -3.34 12.29 14.03
CA PRO A 71 -3.34 11.50 12.80
C PRO A 71 -2.02 11.59 12.03
N GLU A 72 -1.26 12.67 12.19
CA GLU A 72 0.06 12.88 11.62
C GLU A 72 1.14 11.94 12.19
N ASN A 73 0.89 11.31 13.35
CA ASN A 73 1.79 10.35 13.98
C ASN A 73 1.46 8.90 13.64
N VAL A 74 0.43 8.65 12.83
CA VAL A 74 -0.07 7.31 12.54
C VAL A 74 0.11 6.98 11.05
N LEU A 75 0.76 5.86 10.80
CA LEU A 75 0.85 5.18 9.51
C LEU A 75 -0.03 3.93 9.54
N LEU A 76 -0.78 3.69 8.47
CA LEU A 76 -1.60 2.50 8.30
C LEU A 76 -1.29 1.87 6.94
N VAL A 77 -0.76 0.64 6.96
CA VAL A 77 -0.32 -0.09 5.77
C VAL A 77 -0.97 -1.48 5.77
N ASP A 78 -1.43 -1.93 4.62
CA ASP A 78 -1.88 -3.30 4.42
C ASP A 78 -0.81 -4.12 3.68
N ALA A 79 -0.58 -5.34 4.12
CA ALA A 79 0.39 -6.24 3.51
C ALA A 79 -0.23 -7.26 2.54
N GLY A 80 -1.49 -7.08 2.16
CA GLY A 80 -2.14 -7.85 1.09
C GLY A 80 -3.12 -8.92 1.56
N ASP A 81 -3.71 -9.59 0.59
CA ASP A 81 -4.72 -10.65 0.72
C ASP A 81 -6.05 -10.16 1.34
N CYS A 82 -6.62 -9.15 0.70
CA CYS A 82 -7.90 -8.58 1.12
C CYS A 82 -9.07 -8.91 0.17
N LEU A 83 -8.80 -9.20 -1.11
CA LEU A 83 -9.85 -9.28 -2.12
C LEU A 83 -10.51 -10.67 -2.25
N GLN A 84 -10.04 -11.69 -1.56
CA GLN A 84 -10.58 -13.05 -1.61
C GLN A 84 -11.02 -13.49 -0.21
N GLY A 85 -12.08 -14.28 -0.11
CA GLY A 85 -12.51 -14.95 1.15
C GLY A 85 -13.97 -14.72 1.46
N ASP A 86 -14.33 -13.69 2.21
CA ASP A 86 -15.71 -13.47 2.68
C ASP A 86 -16.67 -13.08 1.56
N ASN A 87 -17.96 -13.34 1.78
CA ASN A 87 -19.04 -13.06 0.83
C ASN A 87 -19.09 -11.61 0.35
N ALA A 88 -18.74 -10.65 1.20
CA ALA A 88 -18.69 -9.24 0.82
C ALA A 88 -17.64 -8.98 -0.26
N ALA A 89 -16.44 -9.56 -0.14
CA ALA A 89 -15.42 -9.46 -1.17
C ALA A 89 -15.92 -10.09 -2.48
N TYR A 90 -16.43 -11.33 -2.42
CA TYR A 90 -16.95 -12.02 -3.60
C TYR A 90 -18.05 -11.22 -4.31
N TYR A 91 -18.99 -10.63 -3.57
CA TYR A 91 -20.08 -9.85 -4.13
C TYR A 91 -19.57 -8.66 -4.95
N PHE A 92 -18.64 -7.87 -4.39
CA PHE A 92 -18.08 -6.72 -5.10
C PHE A 92 -17.03 -7.10 -6.15
N ASN A 93 -16.43 -8.28 -6.05
CA ASN A 93 -15.55 -8.79 -7.11
C ASN A 93 -16.35 -9.12 -8.37
N TYR A 94 -17.46 -9.86 -8.25
CA TYR A 94 -18.03 -10.60 -9.39
C TYR A 94 -19.53 -10.34 -9.62
N VAL A 95 -20.27 -9.81 -8.65
CA VAL A 95 -21.72 -9.58 -8.78
C VAL A 95 -22.02 -8.11 -9.02
N ASP A 96 -21.63 -7.22 -8.11
CA ASP A 96 -21.74 -5.78 -8.31
C ASP A 96 -20.39 -5.21 -8.81
N THR A 97 -20.23 -5.21 -10.11
CA THR A 97 -19.01 -4.69 -10.76
C THR A 97 -19.11 -3.21 -11.15
N VAL A 98 -20.25 -2.56 -10.89
CA VAL A 98 -20.55 -1.17 -11.26
C VAL A 98 -20.31 -0.22 -10.10
N THR A 99 -20.81 -0.56 -8.91
CA THR A 99 -20.58 0.23 -7.70
C THR A 99 -19.07 0.24 -7.35
N PRO A 100 -18.52 1.37 -6.86
CA PRO A 100 -17.14 1.38 -6.38
C PRO A 100 -16.88 0.25 -5.39
N HIS A 101 -15.77 -0.47 -5.59
CA HIS A 101 -15.48 -1.67 -4.84
C HIS A 101 -15.42 -1.39 -3.33
N LEU A 102 -16.05 -2.25 -2.52
CA LEU A 102 -16.17 -2.05 -1.08
C LEU A 102 -14.79 -1.88 -0.42
N TYR A 103 -13.81 -2.70 -0.79
CA TYR A 103 -12.46 -2.60 -0.23
C TYR A 103 -11.81 -1.24 -0.54
N ALA A 104 -11.93 -0.73 -1.75
CA ALA A 104 -11.43 0.61 -2.10
C ALA A 104 -12.06 1.71 -1.23
N ARG A 105 -13.37 1.61 -0.97
CA ARG A 105 -14.06 2.56 -0.08
C ARG A 105 -13.63 2.43 1.38
N ILE A 106 -13.35 1.20 1.84
CA ILE A 106 -12.89 0.95 3.21
C ILE A 106 -11.46 1.48 3.40
N THR A 107 -10.56 1.22 2.47
CA THR A 107 -9.19 1.73 2.54
C THR A 107 -9.15 3.25 2.53
N ASP A 108 -9.99 3.89 1.72
CA ASP A 108 -10.14 5.35 1.68
C ASP A 108 -10.71 5.90 3.01
N TYR A 109 -11.74 5.25 3.55
CA TYR A 109 -12.36 5.65 4.83
C TYR A 109 -11.39 5.51 6.00
N MET A 110 -10.66 4.40 6.07
CA MET A 110 -9.67 4.14 7.11
C MET A 110 -8.38 4.96 6.93
N GLY A 111 -8.17 5.57 5.75
CA GLY A 111 -6.99 6.37 5.46
C GLY A 111 -5.72 5.52 5.45
N TYR A 112 -5.73 4.42 4.70
CA TYR A 112 -4.51 3.66 4.43
C TYR A 112 -3.49 4.52 3.67
N ASP A 113 -2.25 4.43 4.06
CA ASP A 113 -1.13 5.11 3.41
C ASP A 113 -0.59 4.32 2.20
N ALA A 114 -0.67 2.99 2.27
CA ALA A 114 -0.32 2.08 1.18
C ALA A 114 -0.95 0.69 1.40
N VAL A 115 -1.06 -0.08 0.31
CA VAL A 115 -1.49 -1.47 0.32
C VAL A 115 -0.54 -2.27 -0.56
N ALA A 116 0.10 -3.31 -0.03
CA ALA A 116 0.83 -4.26 -0.85
C ALA A 116 -0.13 -5.28 -1.49
N VAL A 117 0.22 -5.75 -2.68
CA VAL A 117 -0.57 -6.78 -3.38
C VAL A 117 -0.27 -8.15 -2.79
N GLY A 118 -1.31 -8.89 -2.40
CA GLY A 118 -1.18 -10.29 -1.99
C GLY A 118 -1.45 -11.26 -3.15
N ASN A 119 -1.17 -12.55 -2.93
CA ASN A 119 -1.42 -13.56 -3.95
C ASN A 119 -2.92 -13.81 -4.17
N HIS A 120 -3.74 -13.76 -3.13
CA HIS A 120 -5.19 -13.88 -3.25
C HIS A 120 -5.84 -12.61 -3.83
N ASP A 121 -5.15 -11.47 -3.82
CA ASP A 121 -5.60 -10.32 -4.59
C ASP A 121 -5.45 -10.58 -6.09
N ILE A 122 -4.32 -11.14 -6.53
CA ILE A 122 -4.08 -11.55 -7.92
C ILE A 122 -5.01 -12.69 -8.36
N GLU A 123 -5.37 -13.60 -7.46
CA GLU A 123 -6.31 -14.70 -7.73
C GLU A 123 -7.67 -14.23 -8.24
N THR A 124 -8.07 -13.01 -7.89
CA THR A 124 -9.35 -12.43 -8.36
C THR A 124 -9.37 -12.11 -9.86
N GLY A 125 -8.21 -12.07 -10.51
CA GLY A 125 -8.06 -11.78 -11.94
C GLY A 125 -8.08 -10.28 -12.28
N HIS A 126 -7.61 -9.95 -13.48
CA HIS A 126 -7.45 -8.58 -14.00
C HIS A 126 -8.71 -7.72 -13.87
N SER A 127 -9.87 -8.27 -14.11
CA SER A 127 -11.13 -7.53 -14.02
C SER A 127 -11.44 -6.98 -12.63
N VAL A 128 -10.85 -7.57 -11.59
CA VAL A 128 -11.05 -7.17 -10.19
C VAL A 128 -9.89 -6.32 -9.70
N TYR A 129 -8.67 -6.86 -9.63
CA TYR A 129 -7.57 -6.12 -9.01
C TYR A 129 -7.19 -4.84 -9.79
N ASP A 130 -7.28 -4.82 -11.13
CA ASP A 130 -7.05 -3.60 -11.91
C ASP A 130 -8.12 -2.53 -11.65
N ARG A 131 -9.38 -2.96 -11.46
CA ARG A 131 -10.47 -2.07 -11.10
C ARG A 131 -10.28 -1.50 -9.70
N VAL A 132 -9.94 -2.34 -8.72
CA VAL A 132 -9.70 -1.93 -7.34
C VAL A 132 -8.54 -0.96 -7.26
N ALA A 133 -7.40 -1.29 -7.88
CA ALA A 133 -6.23 -0.42 -7.92
C ALA A 133 -6.53 0.99 -8.47
N LYS A 134 -7.42 1.08 -9.48
CA LYS A 134 -7.86 2.39 -10.04
C LYS A 134 -8.81 3.16 -9.15
N GLN A 135 -9.52 2.49 -8.25
CA GLN A 135 -10.53 3.11 -7.38
C GLN A 135 -9.96 3.53 -6.02
N MET A 136 -8.87 2.91 -5.56
CA MET A 136 -8.22 3.23 -4.30
C MET A 136 -7.42 4.54 -4.39
N ARG A 137 -7.43 5.32 -3.30
CA ARG A 137 -6.49 6.44 -3.12
C ARG A 137 -5.13 5.95 -2.61
N ALA A 138 -5.15 5.01 -1.66
CA ALA A 138 -3.94 4.32 -1.24
C ALA A 138 -3.36 3.54 -2.44
N PRO A 139 -2.08 3.70 -2.79
CA PRO A 139 -1.50 2.96 -3.89
C PRO A 139 -1.46 1.45 -3.58
N PHE A 140 -1.78 0.65 -4.60
CA PHE A 140 -1.71 -0.80 -4.56
C PHE A 140 -0.36 -1.22 -5.12
N LEU A 141 0.59 -1.60 -4.25
CA LEU A 141 2.02 -1.68 -4.53
C LEU A 141 2.51 -3.11 -4.75
N ALA A 142 3.29 -3.35 -5.81
CA ALA A 142 4.01 -4.60 -6.03
C ALA A 142 5.23 -4.39 -6.96
N ALA A 143 6.34 -3.91 -6.41
CA ALA A 143 7.54 -3.55 -7.16
C ALA A 143 8.19 -4.73 -7.91
N ASN A 144 7.96 -5.96 -7.47
CA ASN A 144 8.48 -7.17 -8.11
C ASN A 144 7.55 -7.80 -9.14
N ALA A 145 6.36 -7.22 -9.39
CA ALA A 145 5.46 -7.62 -10.46
C ALA A 145 5.71 -6.76 -11.70
N LEU A 146 6.40 -7.31 -12.70
CA LEU A 146 6.83 -6.58 -13.89
C LEU A 146 5.98 -6.97 -15.10
N ARG A 147 5.76 -6.02 -16.01
CA ARG A 147 5.12 -6.29 -17.31
C ARG A 147 6.05 -7.09 -18.19
N THR A 148 5.54 -8.13 -18.83
CA THR A 148 6.33 -9.00 -19.72
C THR A 148 6.66 -8.35 -21.06
N ASP A 149 5.94 -7.33 -21.48
CA ASP A 149 6.12 -6.65 -22.78
C ASP A 149 7.24 -5.60 -22.75
N ASN A 150 7.50 -4.96 -21.61
CA ASN A 150 8.45 -3.86 -21.53
C ASN A 150 9.36 -3.88 -20.28
N GLY A 151 9.10 -4.79 -19.33
CA GLY A 151 9.88 -4.91 -18.09
C GLY A 151 9.57 -3.84 -17.03
N GLU A 152 8.62 -2.93 -17.29
CA GLU A 152 8.23 -1.91 -16.34
C GLU A 152 7.33 -2.49 -15.22
N PRO A 153 7.27 -1.87 -14.04
CA PRO A 153 6.37 -2.33 -12.98
C PRO A 153 4.91 -2.35 -13.41
N TYR A 154 4.19 -3.43 -13.09
CA TYR A 154 2.76 -3.54 -13.35
C TYR A 154 1.94 -2.70 -12.37
N PHE A 155 2.31 -2.74 -11.11
CA PHE A 155 1.80 -1.87 -10.05
C PHE A 155 2.87 -0.85 -9.64
N PRO A 156 2.52 0.29 -9.02
CA PRO A 156 3.51 1.20 -8.47
C PRO A 156 4.50 0.48 -7.54
N GLU A 157 5.77 0.89 -7.59
CA GLU A 157 6.83 0.30 -6.77
C GLU A 157 6.76 0.76 -5.31
N TYR A 158 6.49 2.06 -5.12
CA TYR A 158 6.47 2.70 -3.81
C TYR A 158 5.59 3.95 -3.81
N THR A 159 5.37 4.47 -2.63
CA THR A 159 4.77 5.79 -2.40
C THR A 159 5.54 6.60 -1.38
N ILE A 160 5.39 7.91 -1.45
CA ILE A 160 5.95 8.84 -0.46
C ILE A 160 4.79 9.47 0.30
N VAL A 161 4.85 9.39 1.62
CA VAL A 161 3.93 10.08 2.52
C VAL A 161 4.68 10.98 3.48
N TYR A 162 4.01 12.03 3.94
CA TYR A 162 4.57 12.94 4.94
C TYR A 162 3.81 12.77 6.24
N LYS A 163 4.52 12.40 7.29
CA LYS A 163 3.97 12.17 8.63
C LYS A 163 4.81 12.91 9.66
N ASN A 164 4.18 13.79 10.43
CA ASN A 164 4.84 14.57 11.47
C ASN A 164 6.13 15.29 11.01
N GLY A 165 6.12 15.82 9.78
CA GLY A 165 7.28 16.46 9.16
C GLY A 165 8.32 15.51 8.58
N LEU A 166 8.17 14.19 8.76
CA LEU A 166 9.06 13.20 8.20
C LEU A 166 8.58 12.78 6.80
N LYS A 167 9.52 12.63 5.86
CA LYS A 167 9.30 12.00 4.56
C LYS A 167 9.47 10.49 4.73
N VAL A 168 8.40 9.74 4.52
CA VAL A 168 8.37 8.28 4.66
C VAL A 168 8.17 7.66 3.28
N ALA A 169 9.06 6.76 2.89
CA ALA A 169 8.90 5.93 1.70
C ALA A 169 8.31 4.59 2.10
N ILE A 170 7.28 4.13 1.38
CA ILE A 170 6.65 2.82 1.58
C ILE A 170 6.76 2.06 0.27
N LEU A 171 7.53 0.98 0.25
CA LEU A 171 7.66 0.06 -0.87
C LEU A 171 6.74 -1.14 -0.65
N GLY A 172 6.16 -1.69 -1.73
CA GLY A 172 5.32 -2.87 -1.66
C GLY A 172 5.84 -4.00 -2.55
N TYR A 173 5.73 -5.23 -2.06
CA TYR A 173 6.17 -6.43 -2.80
C TYR A 173 5.16 -7.56 -2.60
N THR A 174 4.89 -8.30 -3.68
CA THR A 174 4.03 -9.49 -3.66
C THR A 174 4.83 -10.78 -3.64
N ASN A 175 4.15 -11.88 -3.37
CA ASN A 175 4.77 -13.20 -3.34
C ASN A 175 5.23 -13.67 -4.73
N PRO A 176 6.51 -14.00 -4.93
CA PRO A 176 7.01 -14.43 -6.24
C PRO A 176 6.52 -15.82 -6.67
N ASN A 177 5.91 -16.60 -5.75
CA ASN A 177 5.44 -17.95 -6.03
C ASN A 177 4.05 -17.99 -6.70
N ILE A 178 3.40 -16.85 -6.93
CA ILE A 178 2.08 -16.71 -7.58
C ILE A 178 1.97 -17.56 -8.84
N LYS A 179 2.98 -17.53 -9.70
CA LYS A 179 3.01 -18.30 -10.95
C LYS A 179 2.90 -19.82 -10.80
N ASN A 180 3.25 -20.35 -9.61
CA ASN A 180 3.17 -21.77 -9.31
C ASN A 180 1.83 -22.15 -8.68
N TRP A 181 1.07 -21.20 -8.16
CA TRP A 181 -0.20 -21.42 -7.48
C TRP A 181 -1.41 -21.14 -8.36
N LEU A 182 -1.31 -20.10 -9.20
CA LEU A 182 -2.44 -19.55 -9.93
C LEU A 182 -2.35 -19.84 -11.42
N ALA A 183 -3.52 -20.02 -12.06
CA ALA A 183 -3.60 -20.11 -13.51
C ALA A 183 -3.07 -18.84 -14.18
N GLU A 184 -2.32 -19.00 -15.27
CA GLU A 184 -1.67 -17.88 -15.99
C GLU A 184 -2.66 -16.81 -16.45
N SER A 185 -3.91 -17.19 -16.77
CA SER A 185 -4.94 -16.23 -17.16
C SER A 185 -5.27 -15.17 -16.10
N LEU A 186 -4.97 -15.42 -14.81
CA LEU A 186 -5.23 -14.51 -13.71
C LEU A 186 -4.14 -13.43 -13.56
N TRP A 187 -2.93 -13.73 -14.04
CA TRP A 187 -1.76 -12.85 -13.95
C TRP A 187 -1.05 -12.64 -15.29
N SER A 188 -1.72 -12.95 -16.40
CA SER A 188 -1.16 -12.82 -17.74
C SER A 188 -0.55 -11.43 -17.98
N GLY A 189 0.60 -11.37 -18.67
CA GLY A 189 1.32 -10.12 -18.88
C GLY A 189 2.16 -9.65 -17.68
N MET A 190 2.27 -10.45 -16.62
CA MET A 190 3.17 -10.17 -15.48
C MET A 190 4.26 -11.24 -15.34
N GLU A 191 5.38 -10.83 -14.79
CA GLU A 191 6.45 -11.68 -14.28
C GLU A 191 6.73 -11.28 -12.83
N PHE A 192 6.88 -12.26 -11.94
CA PHE A 192 7.17 -12.03 -10.53
C PHE A 192 8.64 -12.33 -10.23
N LYS A 193 9.40 -11.30 -9.85
CA LYS A 193 10.82 -11.44 -9.50
C LYS A 193 10.98 -11.92 -8.06
N SER A 194 12.06 -12.66 -7.81
CA SER A 194 12.46 -13.06 -6.45
C SER A 194 12.69 -11.86 -5.54
N LEU A 195 12.25 -11.95 -4.28
CA LEU A 195 12.23 -10.81 -3.36
C LEU A 195 13.62 -10.34 -2.95
N ILE A 196 14.50 -11.26 -2.56
CA ILE A 196 15.78 -10.91 -1.92
C ILE A 196 16.60 -9.89 -2.72
N PRO A 197 16.89 -10.10 -4.03
CA PRO A 197 17.66 -9.12 -4.81
C PRO A 197 16.89 -7.82 -5.07
N VAL A 198 15.59 -7.90 -5.42
CA VAL A 198 14.83 -6.73 -5.86
C VAL A 198 14.40 -5.81 -4.72
N VAL A 199 14.24 -6.33 -3.51
CA VAL A 199 13.89 -5.49 -2.35
C VAL A 199 15.05 -4.59 -1.98
N GLN A 200 16.29 -5.10 -1.93
CA GLN A 200 17.47 -4.28 -1.65
C GLN A 200 17.67 -3.22 -2.73
N GLU A 201 17.57 -3.60 -4.01
CA GLU A 201 17.67 -2.66 -5.13
C GLU A 201 16.61 -1.54 -5.05
N GLY A 202 15.37 -1.89 -4.71
CA GLY A 202 14.29 -0.92 -4.52
C GLY A 202 14.53 0.03 -3.35
N VAL A 203 15.04 -0.49 -2.23
CA VAL A 203 15.42 0.32 -1.05
C VAL A 203 16.54 1.30 -1.42
N ASP A 204 17.60 0.83 -2.06
CA ASP A 204 18.73 1.66 -2.48
C ASP A 204 18.28 2.77 -3.44
N LYS A 205 17.49 2.40 -4.46
CA LYS A 205 16.91 3.33 -5.44
C LYS A 205 16.06 4.43 -4.78
N VAL A 206 15.21 4.05 -3.83
CA VAL A 206 14.32 5.02 -3.17
C VAL A 206 15.09 5.93 -2.22
N ILE A 207 16.11 5.42 -1.53
CA ILE A 207 16.98 6.23 -0.68
C ILE A 207 17.73 7.26 -1.52
N GLU A 208 18.34 6.83 -2.63
CA GLU A 208 19.09 7.72 -3.52
C GLU A 208 18.21 8.79 -4.17
N LYS A 209 17.03 8.39 -4.64
CA LYS A 209 16.16 9.31 -5.40
C LYS A 209 15.34 10.24 -4.52
N GLU A 210 14.80 9.72 -3.44
CA GLU A 210 13.79 10.41 -2.63
C GLU A 210 14.35 11.00 -1.34
N HIS A 211 15.49 10.54 -0.87
CA HIS A 211 16.10 10.94 0.42
C HIS A 211 15.07 10.89 1.56
N PRO A 212 14.40 9.75 1.80
CA PRO A 212 13.41 9.64 2.87
C PRO A 212 14.08 9.63 4.25
N HIS A 213 13.33 10.02 5.28
CA HIS A 213 13.76 9.89 6.66
C HIS A 213 13.49 8.49 7.23
N VAL A 214 12.48 7.80 6.67
CA VAL A 214 12.07 6.45 7.05
C VAL A 214 11.73 5.68 5.78
N VAL A 215 12.17 4.43 5.71
CA VAL A 215 11.79 3.47 4.65
C VAL A 215 11.02 2.33 5.30
N ILE A 216 9.84 2.04 4.74
CA ILE A 216 8.99 0.90 5.12
C ILE A 216 8.92 -0.04 3.92
N VAL A 217 9.16 -1.32 4.16
CA VAL A 217 9.03 -2.37 3.16
C VAL A 217 7.85 -3.26 3.56
N ALA A 218 6.74 -3.16 2.83
CA ALA A 218 5.58 -4.01 2.99
C ALA A 218 5.69 -5.21 2.04
N VAL A 219 5.74 -6.41 2.58
CA VAL A 219 5.94 -7.63 1.79
C VAL A 219 4.86 -8.64 2.10
N HIS A 220 4.17 -9.12 1.07
CA HIS A 220 3.29 -10.27 1.19
C HIS A 220 4.07 -11.55 0.98
N SER A 221 4.51 -12.18 2.07
CA SER A 221 5.32 -13.39 2.07
C SER A 221 5.20 -14.12 3.39
N GLY A 222 5.31 -15.43 3.37
CA GLY A 222 5.51 -16.19 4.61
C GLY A 222 6.83 -15.81 5.31
N THR A 223 6.90 -16.04 6.63
CA THR A 223 8.08 -15.71 7.43
C THR A 223 9.31 -16.54 7.02
N GLY A 224 9.14 -17.86 6.82
CA GLY A 224 10.20 -18.77 6.44
C GLY A 224 11.21 -19.07 7.55
N ALA A 225 12.20 -19.90 7.23
CA ALA A 225 13.30 -20.27 8.14
C ALA A 225 14.49 -19.31 8.06
N GLY A 226 14.53 -18.45 7.05
CA GLY A 226 15.65 -17.51 6.82
C GLY A 226 16.91 -18.20 6.30
N ASP A 227 16.73 -19.23 5.48
CA ASP A 227 17.78 -20.01 4.82
C ASP A 227 17.65 -20.00 3.28
N GLY A 228 16.72 -19.21 2.76
CA GLY A 228 16.45 -19.05 1.33
C GLY A 228 15.82 -20.27 0.65
N SER A 229 15.44 -21.31 1.42
CA SER A 229 15.01 -22.59 0.87
C SER A 229 13.60 -22.56 0.25
N VAL A 230 12.76 -21.61 0.66
CA VAL A 230 11.34 -21.57 0.27
C VAL A 230 10.98 -20.23 -0.35
N LEU A 231 10.69 -20.23 -1.66
CA LEU A 231 10.38 -19.03 -2.43
C LEU A 231 9.17 -18.24 -1.91
N GLU A 232 8.18 -18.93 -1.40
CA GLU A 232 6.94 -18.32 -0.87
C GLU A 232 7.08 -17.73 0.54
N SER A 233 8.21 -18.00 1.22
CA SER A 233 8.39 -17.69 2.64
C SER A 233 9.77 -17.06 2.87
N GLN A 234 9.95 -15.82 2.38
CA GLN A 234 11.24 -15.11 2.41
C GLN A 234 11.29 -13.95 3.43
N GLY A 235 10.30 -13.80 4.31
CA GLY A 235 10.25 -12.67 5.24
C GLY A 235 11.46 -12.60 6.17
N LEU A 236 11.89 -13.74 6.75
CA LEU A 236 13.06 -13.80 7.63
C LEU A 236 14.38 -13.64 6.84
N ASP A 237 14.43 -14.09 5.60
CA ASP A 237 15.58 -13.88 4.71
C ASP A 237 15.79 -12.39 4.42
N LEU A 238 14.73 -11.68 4.11
CA LEU A 238 14.75 -10.23 3.91
C LEU A 238 15.21 -9.52 5.17
N TYR A 239 14.63 -9.85 6.33
CA TYR A 239 15.02 -9.24 7.60
C TYR A 239 16.53 -9.40 7.89
N LYS A 240 17.12 -10.56 7.57
CA LYS A 240 18.55 -10.83 7.78
C LYS A 240 19.46 -10.17 6.74
N SER A 241 18.98 -9.94 5.52
CA SER A 241 19.81 -9.51 4.38
C SER A 241 19.72 -8.04 4.07
N LEU A 242 18.57 -7.38 4.35
CA LEU A 242 18.38 -5.96 4.04
C LEU A 242 19.34 -5.07 4.83
N LYS A 243 19.87 -4.09 4.11
CA LYS A 243 20.74 -3.03 4.63
C LYS A 243 20.09 -1.69 4.35
N GLY A 244 20.18 -0.78 5.30
CA GLY A 244 19.64 0.58 5.18
C GLY A 244 20.19 1.47 6.28
#